data_f2776f91a85474453cfd83907beb4fad
#
_entry.id   f2776f91a85474453cfd83907beb4fad
#
_cell.length_a   1.000
_cell.length_b   1.000
_cell.length_c   1.000
_cell.angle_alpha   90.00
_cell.angle_beta   90.00
_cell.angle_gamma   90.00
#
_symmetry.space_group_name_H-M   'P 1'
#
loop_
_entity.id
_entity.type
_entity.pdbx_description
1 polymer ?
#
loop_
_entity_poly.entity_id
_entity_poly.type
_entity_poly.pdbx_seq_one_letter_code
_entity_poly.pdbx_strand_id
1 'polypeptide(L)'
;MGFAIAAGEIQTAALAARSLVRQRGLRPHWLVHPDIAGEMGVNAEDPDVVVLGDAGHAFTYEALNRAFRLLDRGAAFMAMACNRYFMEPDGLSLDMGAFVKGLEFSAGVEAEIVGKPARAFFEAALTELQVGAEEAILVGDDLLDDIGGAQGAGIRGFLVRTGKFRPGDEAHPLVRPDGVFDDLAALVRHLGV
;
A
#
# COMPACT_ATOMS: atom_id res chain seq x y z
N MET A 1 -3.96 -6.79 -20.95
CA MET A 1 -2.91 -7.83 -20.80
C MET A 1 -3.46 -9.25 -21.00
N GLY A 2 -4.74 -9.50 -21.04
CA GLY A 2 -5.34 -10.80 -21.40
C GLY A 2 -5.27 -11.91 -20.33
N PHE A 3 -4.87 -11.59 -19.12
CA PHE A 3 -4.94 -12.55 -18.01
C PHE A 3 -6.36 -12.63 -17.47
N ALA A 4 -6.86 -13.86 -17.27
CA ALA A 4 -8.11 -14.10 -16.55
C ALA A 4 -7.78 -14.12 -15.05
N ILE A 5 -8.00 -13.00 -14.35
CA ILE A 5 -7.75 -12.85 -12.92
C ILE A 5 -9.09 -12.64 -12.23
N ALA A 6 -9.41 -13.45 -11.23
CA ALA A 6 -10.62 -13.25 -10.42
C ALA A 6 -10.43 -12.07 -9.45
N ALA A 7 -11.53 -11.40 -9.09
CA ALA A 7 -11.47 -10.26 -8.18
C ALA A 7 -10.82 -10.60 -6.81
N GLY A 8 -11.01 -11.83 -6.32
CA GLY A 8 -10.37 -12.32 -5.08
C GLY A 8 -8.86 -12.55 -5.17
N GLU A 9 -8.29 -12.54 -6.39
CA GLU A 9 -6.84 -12.64 -6.60
C GLU A 9 -6.15 -11.27 -6.64
N ILE A 10 -6.92 -10.18 -6.45
CA ILE A 10 -6.40 -8.81 -6.48
C ILE A 10 -6.37 -8.26 -5.05
N GLN A 11 -5.16 -8.07 -4.52
CA GLN A 11 -4.94 -7.38 -3.25
C GLN A 11 -4.46 -5.96 -3.50
N THR A 12 -5.15 -4.99 -2.89
CA THR A 12 -4.81 -3.56 -2.96
C THR A 12 -4.62 -2.97 -1.57
N ALA A 13 -3.93 -1.83 -1.47
CA ALA A 13 -3.81 -1.09 -0.21
C ALA A 13 -5.20 -0.67 0.34
N ALA A 14 -6.16 -0.39 -0.54
CA ALA A 14 -7.54 -0.08 -0.17
C ALA A 14 -8.24 -1.28 0.49
N LEU A 15 -8.14 -2.46 -0.10
CA LEU A 15 -8.69 -3.70 0.47
C LEU A 15 -8.03 -4.07 1.79
N ALA A 16 -6.70 -3.93 1.89
CA ALA A 16 -5.97 -4.15 3.13
C ALA A 16 -6.43 -3.20 4.24
N ALA A 17 -6.55 -1.89 3.95
CA ALA A 17 -7.05 -0.90 4.90
C ALA A 17 -8.48 -1.22 5.36
N ARG A 18 -9.37 -1.55 4.43
CA ARG A 18 -10.76 -1.92 4.75
C ARG A 18 -10.83 -3.17 5.63
N SER A 19 -10.04 -4.19 5.31
CA SER A 19 -9.97 -5.41 6.10
C SER A 19 -9.50 -5.14 7.52
N LEU A 20 -8.45 -4.34 7.68
CA LEU A 20 -7.87 -3.99 8.98
C LEU A 20 -8.85 -3.17 9.84
N VAL A 21 -9.53 -2.19 9.25
CA VAL A 21 -10.59 -1.41 9.93
C VAL A 21 -11.69 -2.33 10.45
N ARG A 22 -12.15 -3.30 9.63
CA ARG A 22 -13.17 -4.27 10.03
C ARG A 22 -12.68 -5.21 11.13
N GLN A 23 -11.47 -5.75 10.99
CA GLN A 23 -10.89 -6.67 12.00
C GLN A 23 -10.74 -6.00 13.37
N ARG A 24 -10.39 -4.71 13.39
CA ARG A 24 -10.24 -3.95 14.63
C ARG A 24 -11.55 -3.35 15.15
N GLY A 25 -12.66 -3.52 14.44
CA GLY A 25 -13.96 -2.95 14.82
C GLY A 25 -13.99 -1.43 14.83
N LEU A 26 -13.16 -0.77 14.01
CA LEU A 26 -13.02 0.68 13.97
C LEU A 26 -14.14 1.33 13.13
N ARG A 27 -14.45 2.58 13.46
CA ARG A 27 -15.43 3.42 12.77
C ARG A 27 -14.71 4.44 11.88
N PRO A 28 -14.65 4.22 10.56
CA PRO A 28 -13.77 4.98 9.69
C PRO A 28 -14.35 6.33 9.25
N HIS A 29 -13.44 7.28 9.08
CA HIS A 29 -13.55 8.41 8.17
C HIS A 29 -12.63 8.17 6.99
N TRP A 30 -13.22 7.79 5.84
CA TRP A 30 -12.49 7.54 4.60
C TRP A 30 -12.24 8.86 3.87
N LEU A 31 -10.99 9.21 3.63
CA LEU A 31 -10.58 10.25 2.70
C LEU A 31 -9.78 9.58 1.57
N VAL A 32 -10.50 9.21 0.53
CA VAL A 32 -10.02 8.38 -0.58
C VAL A 32 -10.54 8.92 -1.91
N HIS A 33 -10.00 8.42 -3.02
CA HIS A 33 -10.48 8.79 -4.34
C HIS A 33 -11.97 8.48 -4.51
N PRO A 34 -12.76 9.37 -5.14
CA PRO A 34 -14.19 9.15 -5.34
C PRO A 34 -14.53 7.82 -6.03
N ASP A 35 -13.68 7.37 -6.95
CA ASP A 35 -13.89 6.13 -7.71
C ASP A 35 -13.90 4.88 -6.83
N ILE A 36 -13.15 4.86 -5.73
CA ILE A 36 -13.10 3.72 -4.80
C ILE A 36 -13.96 3.93 -3.55
N ALA A 37 -14.55 5.11 -3.36
CA ALA A 37 -15.31 5.43 -2.16
C ALA A 37 -16.48 4.44 -1.92
N GLY A 38 -17.14 4.00 -2.99
CA GLY A 38 -18.20 2.99 -2.91
C GLY A 38 -17.74 1.63 -2.40
N GLU A 39 -16.51 1.24 -2.69
CA GLU A 39 -15.91 -0.02 -2.21
C GLU A 39 -15.47 0.07 -0.75
N MET A 40 -15.09 1.26 -0.30
CA MET A 40 -14.63 1.48 1.08
C MET A 40 -15.79 1.46 2.08
N GLY A 41 -17.00 1.81 1.62
CA GLY A 41 -18.19 1.94 2.46
C GLY A 41 -18.42 3.38 2.94
N VAL A 42 -19.43 3.55 3.77
CA VAL A 42 -19.82 4.88 4.25
C VAL A 42 -18.96 5.35 5.41
N ASN A 43 -18.75 6.66 5.51
CA ASN A 43 -18.14 7.28 6.67
C ASN A 43 -19.04 7.10 7.90
N ALA A 44 -18.46 6.76 9.04
CA ALA A 44 -19.19 6.71 10.31
C ALA A 44 -19.66 8.10 10.73
N GLU A 45 -20.76 8.16 11.49
CA GLU A 45 -21.24 9.43 12.09
C GLU A 45 -20.25 9.97 13.14
N ASP A 46 -19.67 9.06 13.94
CA ASP A 46 -18.68 9.35 14.98
C ASP A 46 -17.43 8.50 14.75
N PRO A 47 -16.52 8.96 13.86
CA PRO A 47 -15.33 8.20 13.50
C PRO A 47 -14.28 8.17 14.60
N ASP A 48 -13.65 7.01 14.79
CA ASP A 48 -12.49 6.82 15.68
C ASP A 48 -11.19 6.50 14.92
N VAL A 49 -11.26 6.43 13.59
CA VAL A 49 -10.09 6.33 12.72
C VAL A 49 -10.27 7.17 11.46
N VAL A 50 -9.22 7.89 11.08
CA VAL A 50 -9.08 8.53 9.76
C VAL A 50 -8.25 7.59 8.90
N VAL A 51 -8.77 7.23 7.73
CA VAL A 51 -8.06 6.41 6.74
C VAL A 51 -7.83 7.22 5.48
N LEU A 52 -6.57 7.54 5.21
CA LEU A 52 -6.15 8.32 4.06
C LEU A 52 -5.69 7.39 2.93
N GLY A 53 -6.32 7.51 1.77
CA GLY A 53 -5.83 6.97 0.51
C GLY A 53 -5.44 8.10 -0.44
N ASP A 54 -5.03 7.79 -1.66
CA ASP A 54 -4.94 8.81 -2.68
C ASP A 54 -6.36 9.32 -2.99
N ALA A 55 -6.60 10.58 -2.70
CA ALA A 55 -7.89 11.21 -2.91
C ALA A 55 -7.88 12.18 -4.11
N GLY A 56 -6.74 12.34 -4.79
CA GLY A 56 -6.59 13.23 -5.94
C GLY A 56 -7.15 14.62 -5.64
N HIS A 57 -8.04 15.11 -6.48
CA HIS A 57 -8.68 16.44 -6.31
C HIS A 57 -9.61 16.52 -5.08
N ALA A 58 -9.94 15.41 -4.43
CA ALA A 58 -10.70 15.44 -3.17
C ALA A 58 -9.85 15.80 -1.94
N PHE A 59 -8.54 15.98 -2.08
CA PHE A 59 -7.68 16.62 -1.08
C PHE A 59 -7.94 18.11 -1.00
N THR A 60 -9.17 18.49 -0.70
CA THR A 60 -9.54 19.89 -0.48
C THR A 60 -9.17 20.34 0.95
N TYR A 61 -9.07 21.65 1.14
CA TYR A 61 -8.82 22.20 2.49
C TYR A 61 -9.89 21.71 3.49
N GLU A 62 -11.16 21.69 3.09
CA GLU A 62 -12.27 21.27 3.92
C GLU A 62 -12.15 19.80 4.33
N ALA A 63 -11.79 18.91 3.38
CA ALA A 63 -11.61 17.49 3.64
C ALA A 63 -10.43 17.24 4.58
N LEU A 64 -9.29 17.86 4.30
CA LEU A 64 -8.09 17.77 5.14
C LEU A 64 -8.32 18.34 6.54
N ASN A 65 -9.00 19.49 6.64
CA ASN A 65 -9.32 20.11 7.93
C ASN A 65 -10.31 19.27 8.74
N ARG A 66 -11.23 18.57 8.08
CA ARG A 66 -12.12 17.59 8.76
C ARG A 66 -11.30 16.41 9.31
N ALA A 67 -10.40 15.84 8.51
CA ALA A 67 -9.51 14.78 8.94
C ALA A 67 -8.64 15.22 10.13
N PHE A 68 -8.01 16.40 10.02
CA PHE A 68 -7.23 16.99 11.10
C PHE A 68 -8.02 17.10 12.42
N ARG A 69 -9.25 17.61 12.37
CA ARG A 69 -10.10 17.76 13.58
C ARG A 69 -10.48 16.44 14.22
N LEU A 70 -10.56 15.34 13.46
CA LEU A 70 -10.80 14.02 14.00
C LEU A 70 -9.53 13.50 14.69
N LEU A 71 -8.37 13.66 14.06
CA LEU A 71 -7.06 13.28 14.64
C LEU A 71 -6.78 14.07 15.93
N ASP A 72 -7.02 15.38 15.94
CA ASP A 72 -6.86 16.26 17.11
C ASP A 72 -7.77 15.83 18.30
N ARG A 73 -8.89 15.17 18.01
CA ARG A 73 -9.78 14.59 19.03
C ARG A 73 -9.41 13.18 19.45
N GLY A 74 -8.33 12.63 18.93
CA GLY A 74 -7.81 11.32 19.32
C GLY A 74 -8.22 10.17 18.42
N ALA A 75 -8.78 10.42 17.22
CA ALA A 75 -8.98 9.36 16.23
C ALA A 75 -7.63 8.78 15.81
N ALA A 76 -7.56 7.46 15.59
CA ALA A 76 -6.39 6.81 15.03
C ALA A 76 -6.13 7.30 13.59
N PHE A 77 -4.88 7.24 13.15
CA PHE A 77 -4.52 7.62 11.78
C PHE A 77 -3.94 6.44 11.03
N MET A 78 -4.58 6.07 9.92
CA MET A 78 -4.10 5.07 8.95
C MET A 78 -3.90 5.71 7.59
N ALA A 79 -2.87 5.29 6.86
CA ALA A 79 -2.64 5.72 5.49
C ALA A 79 -2.31 4.53 4.60
N MET A 80 -2.88 4.50 3.40
CA MET A 80 -2.70 3.41 2.44
C MET A 80 -1.28 3.37 1.86
N ALA A 81 -0.60 4.52 1.81
CA ALA A 81 0.79 4.68 1.39
C ALA A 81 1.37 5.97 1.98
N CYS A 82 2.68 6.19 1.81
CA CYS A 82 3.33 7.45 2.17
C CYS A 82 4.38 7.85 1.11
N ASN A 83 4.06 7.62 -0.16
CA ASN A 83 4.95 7.94 -1.27
C ASN A 83 5.05 9.45 -1.48
N ARG A 84 6.21 9.91 -1.97
CA ARG A 84 6.48 11.35 -2.15
C ARG A 84 5.86 11.90 -3.43
N TYR A 85 5.91 11.13 -4.50
CA TYR A 85 5.47 11.51 -5.84
C TYR A 85 5.23 10.25 -6.70
N PHE A 86 4.51 10.43 -7.77
CA PHE A 86 4.37 9.45 -8.86
C PHE A 86 4.59 10.12 -10.22
N MET A 87 4.71 9.32 -11.28
CA MET A 87 4.94 9.83 -12.63
C MET A 87 3.62 9.91 -13.40
N GLU A 88 3.32 11.10 -13.92
CA GLU A 88 2.26 11.34 -14.88
C GLU A 88 2.83 11.66 -16.27
N PRO A 89 2.03 11.66 -17.33
CA PRO A 89 2.51 11.96 -18.68
C PRO A 89 3.17 13.35 -18.84
N ASP A 90 2.81 14.31 -18.02
CA ASP A 90 3.30 15.68 -18.01
C ASP A 90 4.40 15.94 -16.96
N GLY A 91 4.74 14.94 -16.13
CA GLY A 91 5.84 15.03 -15.16
C GLY A 91 5.57 14.37 -13.83
N LEU A 92 6.36 14.77 -12.82
CA LEU A 92 6.19 14.28 -11.45
C LEU A 92 5.02 15.01 -10.77
N SER A 93 4.12 14.23 -10.20
CA SER A 93 2.98 14.72 -9.41
C SER A 93 3.11 14.34 -7.94
N LEU A 94 2.54 15.17 -7.06
CA LEU A 94 2.49 14.89 -5.63
C LEU A 94 1.69 13.62 -5.36
N ASP A 95 2.29 12.70 -4.60
CA ASP A 95 1.57 11.55 -4.05
C ASP A 95 1.02 11.88 -2.65
N MET A 96 0.20 10.99 -2.13
CA MET A 96 -0.50 11.14 -0.87
C MET A 96 0.39 11.37 0.36
N GLY A 97 1.68 11.02 0.30
CA GLY A 97 2.64 11.21 1.39
C GLY A 97 2.77 12.66 1.85
N ALA A 98 2.62 13.64 0.95
CA ALA A 98 2.60 15.05 1.30
C ALA A 98 1.43 15.40 2.24
N PHE A 99 0.26 14.83 2.00
CA PHE A 99 -0.95 15.03 2.81
C PHE A 99 -0.88 14.25 4.12
N VAL A 100 -0.33 13.02 4.10
CA VAL A 100 -0.03 12.24 5.32
C VAL A 100 0.86 13.05 6.24
N LYS A 101 2.02 13.51 5.74
CA LYS A 101 2.98 14.28 6.55
C LYS A 101 2.43 15.62 7.02
N GLY A 102 1.58 16.27 6.24
CA GLY A 102 0.88 17.49 6.65
C GLY A 102 -0.08 17.25 7.82
N LEU A 103 -0.84 16.14 7.79
CA LEU A 103 -1.74 15.77 8.88
C LEU A 103 -0.99 15.30 10.13
N GLU A 104 0.08 14.49 9.97
CA GLU A 104 0.96 14.08 11.07
C GLU A 104 1.53 15.29 11.80
N PHE A 105 2.09 16.24 11.03
CA PHE A 105 2.67 17.47 11.57
C PHE A 105 1.63 18.30 12.33
N SER A 106 0.44 18.46 11.73
CA SER A 106 -0.59 19.33 12.29
C SER A 106 -1.26 18.74 13.55
N ALA A 107 -1.48 17.44 13.58
CA ALA A 107 -2.15 16.76 14.68
C ALA A 107 -1.18 16.17 15.74
N GLY A 108 0.13 16.17 15.46
CA GLY A 108 1.13 15.60 16.37
C GLY A 108 1.03 14.09 16.54
N VAL A 109 0.56 13.37 15.49
CA VAL A 109 0.37 11.93 15.47
C VAL A 109 1.18 11.31 14.33
N GLU A 110 1.41 10.01 14.37
CA GLU A 110 2.00 9.25 13.27
C GLU A 110 0.94 8.36 12.61
N ALA A 111 0.99 8.28 11.27
CA ALA A 111 0.12 7.40 10.52
C ALA A 111 0.63 5.95 10.52
N GLU A 112 -0.23 4.99 10.80
CA GLU A 112 0.01 3.60 10.50
C GLU A 112 -0.12 3.39 8.99
N ILE A 113 0.99 3.03 8.33
CA ILE A 113 0.97 2.71 6.89
C ILE A 113 0.50 1.27 6.72
N VAL A 114 -0.58 1.08 5.95
CA VAL A 114 -1.24 -0.23 5.78
C VAL A 114 -1.00 -0.87 4.42
N GLY A 115 -0.46 -0.12 3.45
CA GLY A 115 0.02 -0.66 2.17
C GLY A 115 1.47 -1.12 2.24
N LYS A 116 2.05 -1.51 1.12
CA LYS A 116 3.48 -1.85 1.02
C LYS A 116 4.37 -0.70 1.52
N PRO A 117 5.46 -0.95 2.22
CA PRO A 117 6.05 -2.25 2.59
C PRO A 117 5.51 -2.83 3.91
N ALA A 118 4.38 -2.36 4.44
CA ALA A 118 3.88 -2.80 5.74
C ALA A 118 3.61 -4.32 5.76
N ARG A 119 4.12 -5.01 6.78
CA ARG A 119 3.97 -6.45 6.96
C ARG A 119 2.50 -6.91 6.89
N ALA A 120 1.59 -6.13 7.47
CA ALA A 120 0.16 -6.41 7.47
C ALA A 120 -0.45 -6.53 6.06
N PHE A 121 0.09 -5.81 5.06
CA PHE A 121 -0.33 -5.91 3.67
C PHE A 121 -0.08 -7.31 3.11
N PHE A 122 1.10 -7.87 3.35
CA PHE A 122 1.50 -9.19 2.86
C PHE A 122 0.80 -10.31 3.65
N GLU A 123 0.64 -10.16 4.96
CA GLU A 123 -0.11 -11.10 5.80
C GLU A 123 -1.59 -11.19 5.39
N ALA A 124 -2.19 -10.06 5.00
CA ALA A 124 -3.55 -10.04 4.46
C ALA A 124 -3.63 -10.82 3.13
N ALA A 125 -2.64 -10.66 2.24
CA ALA A 125 -2.57 -11.41 0.98
C ALA A 125 -2.39 -12.91 1.22
N LEU A 126 -1.50 -13.33 2.12
CA LEU A 126 -1.31 -14.74 2.49
C LEU A 126 -2.60 -15.35 3.08
N THR A 127 -3.31 -14.59 3.91
CA THR A 127 -4.59 -15.02 4.50
C THR A 127 -5.64 -15.25 3.42
N GLU A 128 -5.74 -14.34 2.44
CA GLU A 128 -6.69 -14.47 1.32
C GLU A 128 -6.36 -15.66 0.42
N LEU A 129 -5.06 -15.88 0.17
CA LEU A 129 -4.56 -17.03 -0.59
C LEU A 129 -4.63 -18.35 0.20
N GLN A 130 -4.83 -18.31 1.51
CA GLN A 130 -4.83 -19.47 2.42
C GLN A 130 -3.53 -20.28 2.37
N VAL A 131 -2.38 -19.60 2.29
CA VAL A 131 -1.03 -20.21 2.25
C VAL A 131 -0.11 -19.63 3.32
N GLY A 132 0.91 -20.39 3.69
CA GLY A 132 2.02 -19.91 4.52
C GLY A 132 3.00 -19.03 3.73
N ALA A 133 3.78 -18.22 4.43
CA ALA A 133 4.77 -17.34 3.78
C ALA A 133 5.82 -18.13 2.99
N GLU A 134 6.17 -19.33 3.45
CA GLU A 134 7.11 -20.24 2.80
C GLU A 134 6.59 -20.88 1.50
N GLU A 135 5.27 -20.91 1.32
CA GLU A 135 4.58 -21.43 0.14
C GLU A 135 4.38 -20.35 -0.93
N ALA A 136 4.62 -19.09 -0.58
CA ALA A 136 4.43 -17.94 -1.46
C ALA A 136 5.77 -17.38 -1.95
N ILE A 137 5.73 -16.75 -3.10
CA ILE A 137 6.79 -15.87 -3.60
C ILE A 137 6.19 -14.53 -3.99
N LEU A 138 6.95 -13.47 -3.79
CA LEU A 138 6.62 -12.15 -4.32
C LEU A 138 7.53 -11.84 -5.50
N VAL A 139 6.96 -11.31 -6.55
CA VAL A 139 7.69 -10.76 -7.71
C VAL A 139 7.36 -9.29 -7.81
N GLY A 140 8.37 -8.44 -7.79
CA GLY A 140 8.17 -7.00 -7.86
C GLY A 140 9.36 -6.26 -8.46
N ASP A 141 9.16 -5.00 -8.79
CA ASP A 141 10.14 -4.10 -9.41
C ASP A 141 10.63 -3.00 -8.44
N ASP A 142 10.01 -2.90 -7.27
CA ASP A 142 10.42 -1.99 -6.20
C ASP A 142 11.17 -2.77 -5.11
N LEU A 143 12.48 -2.47 -4.97
CA LEU A 143 13.32 -3.20 -4.03
C LEU A 143 12.87 -3.05 -2.57
N LEU A 144 12.46 -1.86 -2.16
CA LEU A 144 12.12 -1.59 -0.76
C LEU A 144 10.67 -1.94 -0.45
N ASP A 145 9.75 -1.47 -1.28
CA ASP A 145 8.32 -1.65 -1.04
C ASP A 145 7.86 -3.09 -1.33
N ASP A 146 8.35 -3.70 -2.39
CA ASP A 146 7.96 -5.06 -2.76
C ASP A 146 8.84 -6.09 -2.06
N ILE A 147 10.13 -6.10 -2.39
CA ILE A 147 11.03 -7.16 -1.94
C ILE A 147 11.30 -7.06 -0.43
N GLY A 148 11.68 -5.87 0.04
CA GLY A 148 11.93 -5.64 1.47
C GLY A 148 10.69 -5.89 2.32
N GLY A 149 9.53 -5.42 1.87
CA GLY A 149 8.25 -5.64 2.54
C GLY A 149 7.87 -7.12 2.60
N ALA A 150 8.00 -7.86 1.50
CA ALA A 150 7.72 -9.30 1.44
C ALA A 150 8.64 -10.10 2.36
N GLN A 151 9.95 -9.81 2.33
CA GLN A 151 10.93 -10.46 3.20
C GLN A 151 10.65 -10.14 4.68
N GLY A 152 10.20 -8.93 5.00
CA GLY A 152 9.72 -8.56 6.33
C GLY A 152 8.51 -9.38 6.82
N ALA A 153 7.73 -9.95 5.89
CA ALA A 153 6.63 -10.87 6.16
C ALA A 153 7.02 -12.37 6.05
N GLY A 154 8.28 -12.67 5.76
CA GLY A 154 8.78 -14.04 5.60
C GLY A 154 8.57 -14.65 4.22
N ILE A 155 8.15 -13.85 3.24
CA ILE A 155 7.93 -14.27 1.84
C ILE A 155 9.23 -14.09 1.04
N ARG A 156 9.59 -15.05 0.20
CA ARG A 156 10.71 -14.90 -0.73
C ARG A 156 10.40 -13.85 -1.79
N GLY A 157 11.34 -12.90 -2.00
CA GLY A 157 11.18 -11.79 -2.92
C GLY A 157 12.10 -11.89 -4.14
N PHE A 158 11.51 -11.91 -5.33
CA PHE A 158 12.22 -11.93 -6.61
C PHE A 158 12.08 -10.58 -7.32
N LEU A 159 13.22 -9.91 -7.53
CA LEU A 159 13.27 -8.59 -8.17
C LEU A 159 13.29 -8.75 -9.70
N VAL A 160 12.47 -7.97 -10.40
CA VAL A 160 12.48 -7.88 -11.87
C VAL A 160 12.98 -6.52 -12.33
N ARG A 161 13.81 -6.51 -13.39
CA ARG A 161 14.43 -5.30 -13.96
C ARG A 161 13.45 -4.54 -14.87
N THR A 162 12.24 -4.31 -14.36
CA THR A 162 11.19 -3.56 -15.05
C THR A 162 10.75 -2.36 -14.19
N GLY A 163 9.84 -1.55 -14.67
CA GLY A 163 9.18 -0.49 -13.91
C GLY A 163 10.11 0.42 -13.10
N LYS A 164 10.07 0.29 -11.78
CA LYS A 164 10.83 1.12 -10.83
C LYS A 164 12.29 0.69 -10.62
N PHE A 165 12.68 -0.52 -11.07
CA PHE A 165 14.04 -1.03 -10.90
C PHE A 165 15.11 -0.02 -11.34
N ARG A 166 16.18 0.08 -10.57
CA ARG A 166 17.36 0.91 -10.89
C ARG A 166 18.62 0.06 -10.84
N PRO A 167 19.60 0.30 -11.75
CA PRO A 167 20.90 -0.36 -11.66
C PRO A 167 21.54 -0.13 -10.29
N GLY A 168 21.91 -1.20 -9.62
CA GLY A 168 22.47 -1.18 -8.27
C GLY A 168 21.49 -1.64 -7.17
N ASP A 169 20.20 -1.74 -7.45
CA ASP A 169 19.21 -2.23 -6.49
C ASP A 169 19.57 -3.63 -5.99
N GLU A 170 20.09 -4.50 -6.88
CA GLU A 170 20.54 -5.85 -6.53
C GLU A 170 21.70 -5.90 -5.52
N ALA A 171 22.42 -4.80 -5.35
CA ALA A 171 23.54 -4.67 -4.41
C ALA A 171 23.19 -3.83 -3.16
N HIS A 172 21.91 -3.59 -2.90
CA HIS A 172 21.46 -2.77 -1.77
C HIS A 172 21.92 -3.38 -0.42
N PRO A 173 22.41 -2.55 0.52
CA PRO A 173 23.02 -3.06 1.75
C PRO A 173 22.05 -3.73 2.72
N LEU A 174 20.76 -3.35 2.68
CA LEU A 174 19.77 -3.80 3.67
C LEU A 174 18.76 -4.82 3.11
N VAL A 175 18.50 -4.81 1.80
CA VAL A 175 17.55 -5.72 1.15
C VAL A 175 18.29 -6.51 0.08
N ARG A 176 18.21 -7.83 0.16
CA ARG A 176 18.82 -8.74 -0.81
C ARG A 176 17.73 -9.60 -1.43
N PRO A 177 17.39 -9.39 -2.71
CA PRO A 177 16.45 -10.27 -3.40
C PRO A 177 16.88 -11.74 -3.39
N ASP A 178 15.94 -12.66 -3.30
CA ASP A 178 16.20 -14.10 -3.42
C ASP A 178 16.60 -14.51 -4.85
N GLY A 179 16.31 -13.65 -5.82
CA GLY A 179 16.79 -13.71 -7.18
C GLY A 179 16.44 -12.44 -7.95
N VAL A 180 17.19 -12.18 -9.02
CA VAL A 180 16.99 -11.02 -9.91
C VAL A 180 16.84 -11.50 -11.34
N PHE A 181 15.80 -11.06 -12.03
CA PHE A 181 15.46 -11.50 -13.39
C PHE A 181 15.17 -10.28 -14.27
N ASP A 182 15.37 -10.43 -15.58
CA ASP A 182 15.13 -9.33 -16.51
C ASP A 182 13.64 -8.94 -16.58
N ASP A 183 12.77 -9.95 -16.49
CA ASP A 183 11.32 -9.80 -16.51
C ASP A 183 10.61 -11.00 -15.84
N LEU A 184 9.29 -10.92 -15.71
CA LEU A 184 8.47 -12.00 -15.17
C LEU A 184 8.61 -13.29 -16.01
N ALA A 185 8.74 -13.19 -17.33
CA ALA A 185 8.89 -14.37 -18.20
C ALA A 185 10.20 -15.13 -17.96
N ALA A 186 11.29 -14.39 -17.64
CA ALA A 186 12.56 -14.99 -17.26
C ALA A 186 12.45 -15.76 -15.93
N LEU A 187 11.74 -15.21 -14.95
CA LEU A 187 11.47 -15.90 -13.68
C LEU A 187 10.62 -17.16 -13.89
N VAL A 188 9.52 -17.08 -14.65
CA VAL A 188 8.65 -18.23 -14.94
C VAL A 188 9.45 -19.39 -15.57
N ARG A 189 10.32 -19.10 -16.55
CA ARG A 189 11.23 -20.10 -17.13
C ARG A 189 12.18 -20.71 -16.09
N HIS A 190 12.66 -19.89 -15.14
CA HIS A 190 13.56 -20.38 -14.08
C HIS A 190 12.84 -21.31 -13.10
N LEU A 191 11.59 -21.02 -12.78
CA LEU A 191 10.77 -21.84 -11.88
C LEU A 191 10.28 -23.15 -12.56
N GLY A 192 10.32 -23.23 -13.89
CA GLY A 192 9.90 -24.42 -14.63
C GLY A 192 8.39 -24.64 -14.69
N VAL A 193 7.62 -23.55 -14.57
CA VAL A 193 6.15 -23.53 -14.63
C VAL A 193 5.65 -22.81 -15.86
#